data_a70058e205ecf0d2b3f9c01119bcabd6
#
_entry.id   a70058e205ecf0d2b3f9c01119bcabd6
#
_cell.length_a   1.000
_cell.length_b   1.000
_cell.length_c   1.000
_cell.angle_alpha   90.00
_cell.angle_beta   90.00
_cell.angle_gamma   90.00
#
_symmetry.space_group_name_H-M   'P 1'
#
loop_
_entity.id
_entity.type
_entity.pdbx_description
1 polymer ?
#
loop_
_entity_poly.entity_id
_entity_poly.type
_entity_poly.pdbx_seq_one_letter_code
_entity_poly.pdbx_strand_id
1 'polypeptide(L)'
;EKLGTGETEVSNYIREHTVKLVNCHDICIDGITIRDSLMYNVATYGCSALTVEDIKIIGCWRYNSDGVDLHDTSHARISNCFIRTFDDSICVKAHKGTGICEDILAERCVVWCDWNHSLEIGAETCADEMRHIRFTNCDVIHSTGVVFSIHNVHHGHVHHVLYDNIRVEYDERAPYPQLQPDDEASFRMYPDDHLPYLINLVIQNHHEYSGQTKRGRISDIAFQNIQVTARAMPPVNFTGYDADHKVSHVRISGLSLNGMPIQTSEALAAQQNVFCEDIEIV
;
A
#
# COMPACT_ATOMS: atom_id res chain seq x y z
N GLU A 1 -17.70 18.68 -13.39
CA GLU A 1 -17.32 17.86 -12.21
C GLU A 1 -15.94 18.29 -11.77
N LYS A 2 -15.83 18.72 -10.54
CA LYS A 2 -14.53 19.04 -9.96
C LYS A 2 -13.87 17.75 -9.56
N LEU A 3 -12.81 17.36 -10.25
CA LEU A 3 -11.96 16.24 -9.89
C LEU A 3 -11.49 16.44 -8.43
N GLY A 4 -11.77 15.47 -7.60
CA GLY A 4 -11.15 15.35 -6.29
C GLY A 4 -11.71 16.17 -5.13
N THR A 5 -12.70 17.02 -5.31
CA THR A 5 -13.25 17.76 -4.17
C THR A 5 -14.24 16.97 -3.32
N GLY A 6 -14.47 15.71 -3.64
CA GLY A 6 -15.28 14.80 -2.80
C GLY A 6 -16.71 15.26 -2.53
N GLU A 7 -17.00 16.53 -2.76
CA GLU A 7 -18.20 17.19 -2.33
C GLU A 7 -19.00 17.82 -3.47
N THR A 8 -19.34 17.00 -4.42
CA THR A 8 -20.68 17.23 -4.98
C THR A 8 -21.66 16.50 -4.05
N GLU A 9 -22.81 17.05 -3.81
CA GLU A 9 -23.89 16.37 -3.05
C GLU A 9 -24.09 14.92 -3.51
N VAL A 10 -23.81 14.64 -4.77
CA VAL A 10 -23.85 13.30 -5.37
C VAL A 10 -22.79 12.37 -4.76
N SER A 11 -21.59 12.81 -4.42
CA SER A 11 -20.55 11.95 -3.84
C SER A 11 -20.87 11.50 -2.43
N ASN A 12 -21.69 12.24 -1.71
CA ASN A 12 -22.12 11.86 -0.36
C ASN A 12 -23.22 10.82 -0.36
N TYR A 13 -23.91 10.61 -1.48
CA TYR A 13 -25.02 9.65 -1.60
C TYR A 13 -24.62 8.30 -2.16
N ILE A 14 -23.54 8.19 -2.91
CA ILE A 14 -23.13 6.95 -3.56
C ILE A 14 -21.70 6.64 -3.12
N ARG A 15 -21.54 6.13 -1.91
CA ARG A 15 -20.29 5.57 -1.38
C ARG A 15 -20.37 4.05 -1.34
N GLU A 16 -20.69 3.44 -2.48
CA GLU A 16 -20.81 2.00 -2.59
C GLU A 16 -19.58 1.43 -3.27
N HIS A 17 -19.04 0.38 -2.69
CA HIS A 17 -17.99 -0.43 -3.32
C HIS A 17 -18.58 -1.18 -4.51
N THR A 18 -17.81 -1.36 -5.56
CA THR A 18 -18.28 -2.10 -6.75
C THR A 18 -18.54 -3.57 -6.42
N VAL A 19 -17.63 -4.20 -5.69
CA VAL A 19 -17.79 -5.54 -5.11
C VAL A 19 -17.53 -5.44 -3.62
N LYS A 20 -18.52 -5.77 -2.80
CA LYS A 20 -18.41 -5.78 -1.34
C LYS A 20 -18.80 -7.12 -0.78
N LEU A 21 -17.89 -7.77 -0.09
CA LEU A 21 -18.07 -9.07 0.51
C LEU A 21 -17.87 -8.98 2.02
N VAL A 22 -18.82 -9.50 2.79
CA VAL A 22 -18.77 -9.40 4.26
C VAL A 22 -18.99 -10.77 4.87
N ASN A 23 -18.04 -11.23 5.70
CA ASN A 23 -18.08 -12.51 6.40
C ASN A 23 -18.33 -13.70 5.44
N CYS A 24 -17.71 -13.66 4.27
CA CYS A 24 -17.77 -14.71 3.26
C CYS A 24 -16.53 -15.60 3.32
N HIS A 25 -16.64 -16.82 2.84
CA HIS A 25 -15.53 -17.73 2.68
C HIS A 25 -15.66 -18.53 1.37
N ASP A 26 -14.54 -19.14 0.93
CA ASP A 26 -14.46 -19.88 -0.33
C ASP A 26 -14.89 -19.04 -1.53
N ILE A 27 -14.26 -17.88 -1.68
CA ILE A 27 -14.60 -16.86 -2.68
C ILE A 27 -13.65 -16.96 -3.88
N CYS A 28 -14.20 -16.87 -5.08
CA CYS A 28 -13.44 -16.71 -6.30
C CYS A 28 -14.00 -15.54 -7.12
N ILE A 29 -13.13 -14.60 -7.47
CA ILE A 29 -13.42 -13.49 -8.41
C ILE A 29 -12.41 -13.64 -9.55
N ASP A 30 -12.89 -14.01 -10.73
CA ASP A 30 -12.04 -14.39 -11.85
C ASP A 30 -12.50 -13.77 -13.17
N GLY A 31 -11.54 -13.36 -13.99
CA GLY A 31 -11.71 -13.02 -15.40
C GLY A 31 -12.56 -11.79 -15.72
N ILE A 32 -12.84 -10.93 -14.75
CA ILE A 32 -13.71 -9.76 -14.95
C ILE A 32 -12.93 -8.45 -15.12
N THR A 33 -13.59 -7.46 -15.73
CA THR A 33 -13.09 -6.09 -15.74
C THR A 33 -14.01 -5.20 -14.91
N ILE A 34 -13.45 -4.54 -13.91
CA ILE A 34 -14.11 -3.53 -13.08
C ILE A 34 -13.60 -2.17 -13.53
N ARG A 35 -14.53 -1.22 -13.72
CA ARG A 35 -14.17 0.10 -14.21
C ARG A 35 -15.03 1.21 -13.61
N ASP A 36 -14.46 2.41 -13.59
CA ASP A 36 -15.17 3.65 -13.23
C ASP A 36 -15.81 3.58 -11.83
N SER A 37 -15.16 2.91 -10.89
CA SER A 37 -15.65 2.75 -9.52
C SER A 37 -15.77 4.10 -8.81
N LEU A 38 -16.80 4.24 -7.99
CA LEU A 38 -17.02 5.42 -7.16
C LEU A 38 -16.35 5.31 -5.78
N MET A 39 -16.07 4.10 -5.34
CA MET A 39 -15.38 3.74 -4.12
C MET A 39 -14.47 2.53 -4.41
N TYR A 40 -14.11 1.74 -3.41
CA TYR A 40 -13.29 0.53 -3.57
C TYR A 40 -13.84 -0.39 -4.66
N ASN A 41 -12.97 -0.91 -5.49
CA ASN A 41 -13.38 -1.82 -6.57
C ASN A 41 -13.74 -3.19 -6.02
N VAL A 42 -12.86 -3.81 -5.22
CA VAL A 42 -13.10 -5.06 -4.50
C VAL A 42 -12.79 -4.83 -3.03
N ALA A 43 -13.78 -4.91 -2.17
CA ALA A 43 -13.63 -4.76 -0.72
C ALA A 43 -14.15 -5.99 0.02
N THR A 44 -13.32 -6.59 0.85
CA THR A 44 -13.69 -7.75 1.67
C THR A 44 -13.59 -7.41 3.15
N TYR A 45 -14.54 -7.88 3.95
CA TYR A 45 -14.61 -7.61 5.39
C TYR A 45 -14.81 -8.91 6.15
N GLY A 46 -13.80 -9.35 6.89
CA GLY A 46 -13.89 -10.58 7.68
C GLY A 46 -14.06 -11.84 6.84
N CYS A 47 -13.46 -11.85 5.66
CA CYS A 47 -13.53 -12.96 4.71
C CYS A 47 -12.35 -13.93 4.87
N SER A 48 -12.46 -15.10 4.26
CA SER A 48 -11.36 -16.07 4.21
C SER A 48 -11.43 -16.96 2.97
N ALA A 49 -10.32 -17.61 2.64
CA ALA A 49 -10.20 -18.45 1.45
C ALA A 49 -10.64 -17.72 0.17
N LEU A 50 -10.03 -16.56 -0.07
CA LEU A 50 -10.31 -15.68 -1.20
C LEU A 50 -9.31 -15.91 -2.32
N THR A 51 -9.80 -16.06 -3.54
CA THR A 51 -9.00 -15.97 -4.77
C THR A 51 -9.53 -14.83 -5.63
N VAL A 52 -8.64 -13.91 -6.01
CA VAL A 52 -8.89 -12.87 -7.02
C VAL A 52 -7.87 -13.06 -8.12
N GLU A 53 -8.31 -13.45 -9.31
CA GLU A 53 -7.39 -13.73 -10.40
C GLU A 53 -7.87 -13.27 -11.77
N ASP A 54 -6.90 -12.96 -12.63
CA ASP A 54 -7.13 -12.53 -14.03
C ASP A 54 -8.11 -11.36 -14.18
N ILE A 55 -8.23 -10.49 -13.17
CA ILE A 55 -9.10 -9.32 -13.23
C ILE A 55 -8.37 -8.07 -13.72
N LYS A 56 -9.13 -7.12 -14.24
CA LYS A 56 -8.66 -5.78 -14.57
C LYS A 56 -9.45 -4.74 -13.81
N ILE A 57 -8.75 -3.83 -13.15
CA ILE A 57 -9.33 -2.63 -12.52
C ILE A 57 -8.78 -1.42 -13.24
N ILE A 58 -9.67 -0.59 -13.81
CA ILE A 58 -9.30 0.55 -14.66
C ILE A 58 -10.28 1.71 -14.51
N GLY A 59 -9.88 2.90 -14.94
CA GLY A 59 -10.76 4.07 -14.96
C GLY A 59 -11.07 4.66 -13.59
N CYS A 60 -10.23 4.37 -12.60
CA CYS A 60 -10.34 4.95 -11.27
C CYS A 60 -9.70 6.35 -11.27
N TRP A 61 -10.43 7.36 -10.80
CA TRP A 61 -10.00 8.76 -10.84
C TRP A 61 -10.42 9.58 -9.62
N ARG A 62 -10.90 8.89 -8.57
CA ARG A 62 -11.43 9.52 -7.35
C ARG A 62 -10.75 8.96 -6.11
N TYR A 63 -10.88 9.71 -5.01
CA TYR A 63 -10.58 9.23 -3.67
C TYR A 63 -11.30 7.95 -3.35
N ASN A 64 -10.67 7.12 -2.57
CA ASN A 64 -11.20 5.83 -2.18
C ASN A 64 -11.64 4.99 -3.38
N SER A 65 -11.05 5.18 -4.56
CA SER A 65 -11.19 4.25 -5.66
C SER A 65 -10.07 3.23 -5.65
N ASP A 66 -9.93 2.59 -4.48
CA ASP A 66 -8.94 1.56 -4.18
C ASP A 66 -9.19 0.32 -5.05
N GLY A 67 -8.18 -0.49 -5.24
CA GLY A 67 -8.25 -1.67 -6.09
C GLY A 67 -8.82 -2.88 -5.37
N VAL A 68 -7.98 -3.58 -4.62
CA VAL A 68 -8.36 -4.75 -3.83
C VAL A 68 -8.02 -4.48 -2.37
N ASP A 69 -9.05 -4.32 -1.56
CA ASP A 69 -8.95 -4.06 -0.12
C ASP A 69 -9.38 -5.27 0.69
N LEU A 70 -8.45 -5.78 1.48
CA LEU A 70 -8.65 -6.92 2.35
C LEU A 70 -8.77 -6.46 3.79
N HIS A 71 -10.02 -6.24 4.26
CA HIS A 71 -10.26 -5.84 5.65
C HIS A 71 -10.55 -7.05 6.52
N ASP A 72 -9.75 -7.27 7.58
CA ASP A 72 -9.91 -8.41 8.50
C ASP A 72 -10.04 -9.75 7.76
N THR A 73 -9.33 -9.89 6.64
CA THR A 73 -9.42 -11.02 5.72
C THR A 73 -8.14 -11.83 5.79
N SER A 74 -8.24 -13.14 5.78
CA SER A 74 -7.11 -14.07 5.84
C SER A 74 -7.19 -15.14 4.74
N HIS A 75 -6.06 -15.81 4.46
CA HIS A 75 -5.96 -16.85 3.44
C HIS A 75 -6.44 -16.35 2.06
N ALA A 76 -5.86 -15.23 1.62
CA ALA A 76 -6.24 -14.58 0.36
C ALA A 76 -5.11 -14.66 -0.67
N ARG A 77 -5.48 -14.89 -1.92
CA ARG A 77 -4.57 -14.84 -3.06
C ARG A 77 -5.09 -13.91 -4.13
N ILE A 78 -4.26 -12.94 -4.54
CA ILE A 78 -4.51 -12.02 -5.65
C ILE A 78 -3.46 -12.33 -6.71
N SER A 79 -3.86 -12.70 -7.93
CA SER A 79 -2.88 -13.11 -8.94
C SER A 79 -3.25 -12.72 -10.37
N ASN A 80 -2.22 -12.48 -11.18
CA ASN A 80 -2.35 -12.19 -12.62
C ASN A 80 -3.27 -10.99 -12.93
N CYS A 81 -3.37 -10.02 -12.03
CA CYS A 81 -4.28 -8.89 -12.16
C CYS A 81 -3.58 -7.66 -12.77
N PHE A 82 -4.33 -6.87 -13.53
CA PHE A 82 -3.95 -5.52 -13.89
C PHE A 82 -4.78 -4.53 -13.06
N ILE A 83 -4.13 -3.77 -12.20
CA ILE A 83 -4.81 -2.90 -11.23
C ILE A 83 -4.29 -1.47 -11.42
N ARG A 84 -5.12 -0.62 -12.03
CA ARG A 84 -4.86 0.83 -12.10
C ARG A 84 -5.89 1.57 -11.28
N THR A 85 -5.43 2.23 -10.25
CA THR A 85 -6.25 2.96 -9.28
C THR A 85 -5.81 4.42 -9.17
N PHE A 86 -6.68 5.24 -8.60
CA PHE A 86 -6.29 6.57 -8.13
C PHE A 86 -5.83 6.50 -6.67
N ASP A 87 -6.51 5.74 -5.82
CA ASP A 87 -6.15 5.48 -4.44
C ASP A 87 -5.42 4.12 -4.32
N ASP A 88 -5.34 3.51 -3.12
CA ASP A 88 -4.55 2.30 -2.86
C ASP A 88 -4.85 1.17 -3.87
N SER A 89 -3.83 0.48 -4.36
CA SER A 89 -4.06 -0.54 -5.38
C SER A 89 -4.30 -1.93 -4.82
N ILE A 90 -3.40 -2.44 -3.98
CA ILE A 90 -3.60 -3.67 -3.21
C ILE A 90 -3.33 -3.33 -1.76
N CYS A 91 -4.34 -3.48 -0.92
CA CYS A 91 -4.28 -3.02 0.44
C CYS A 91 -4.79 -4.06 1.45
N VAL A 92 -4.05 -4.21 2.56
CA VAL A 92 -4.44 -5.07 3.68
C VAL A 92 -4.73 -4.20 4.90
N LYS A 93 -5.96 -4.26 5.39
CA LYS A 93 -6.48 -3.42 6.47
C LYS A 93 -7.09 -4.27 7.59
N ALA A 94 -7.18 -3.72 8.79
CA ALA A 94 -7.85 -4.36 9.92
C ALA A 94 -8.63 -3.36 10.76
N HIS A 95 -9.88 -3.70 11.09
CA HIS A 95 -10.81 -2.82 11.81
C HIS A 95 -11.39 -3.43 13.09
N LYS A 96 -11.35 -4.75 13.24
CA LYS A 96 -12.05 -5.44 14.35
C LYS A 96 -11.48 -5.16 15.72
N GLY A 97 -10.23 -4.72 15.80
CA GLY A 97 -9.57 -4.46 17.07
C GLY A 97 -9.00 -5.69 17.77
N THR A 98 -9.22 -6.87 17.22
CA THR A 98 -8.71 -8.16 17.71
C THR A 98 -8.57 -9.15 16.56
N GLY A 99 -7.81 -10.22 16.78
CA GLY A 99 -7.65 -11.29 15.82
C GLY A 99 -6.42 -11.12 14.93
N ILE A 100 -6.32 -11.97 13.95
CA ILE A 100 -5.14 -12.08 13.08
C ILE A 100 -5.57 -11.98 11.62
N CYS A 101 -4.89 -11.12 10.86
CA CYS A 101 -4.93 -11.10 9.40
C CYS A 101 -3.68 -11.80 8.88
N GLU A 102 -3.83 -12.93 8.23
CA GLU A 102 -2.68 -13.74 7.83
C GLU A 102 -2.83 -14.46 6.49
N ASP A 103 -1.70 -14.98 5.99
CA ASP A 103 -1.60 -15.78 4.78
C ASP A 103 -2.20 -15.08 3.55
N ILE A 104 -1.69 -13.90 3.27
CA ILE A 104 -2.08 -13.10 2.10
C ILE A 104 -0.94 -13.13 1.08
N LEU A 105 -1.28 -13.45 -0.15
CA LEU A 105 -0.35 -13.45 -1.28
C LEU A 105 -0.90 -12.63 -2.44
N ALA A 106 -0.18 -11.58 -2.83
CA ALA A 106 -0.37 -10.92 -4.12
C ALA A 106 0.81 -11.26 -5.04
N GLU A 107 0.53 -11.81 -6.21
CA GLU A 107 1.58 -12.25 -7.11
C GLU A 107 1.25 -12.04 -8.60
N ARG A 108 2.29 -11.81 -9.40
CA ARG A 108 2.18 -11.64 -10.85
C ARG A 108 1.15 -10.58 -11.26
N CYS A 109 1.05 -9.52 -10.47
CA CYS A 109 0.17 -8.40 -10.75
C CYS A 109 0.96 -7.25 -11.39
N VAL A 110 0.28 -6.53 -12.28
CA VAL A 110 0.74 -5.23 -12.77
C VAL A 110 -0.08 -4.17 -12.04
N VAL A 111 0.61 -3.31 -11.29
CA VAL A 111 0.01 -2.30 -10.44
C VAL A 111 0.40 -0.91 -10.93
N TRP A 112 -0.59 -0.04 -11.06
CA TRP A 112 -0.42 1.36 -11.44
C TRP A 112 -1.25 2.25 -10.51
N CYS A 113 -0.62 2.88 -9.55
CA CYS A 113 -1.28 3.80 -8.63
C CYS A 113 -1.05 5.25 -9.07
N ASP A 114 -2.12 5.96 -9.38
CA ASP A 114 -2.03 7.33 -9.88
C ASP A 114 -1.88 8.38 -8.74
N TRP A 115 -2.07 8.00 -7.47
CA TRP A 115 -1.98 8.99 -6.38
C TRP A 115 -1.45 8.43 -5.06
N ASN A 116 -2.03 7.36 -4.46
CA ASN A 116 -1.73 6.93 -3.10
C ASN A 116 -0.70 5.78 -3.03
N HIS A 117 -1.06 4.59 -2.56
CA HIS A 117 -0.12 3.50 -2.34
C HIS A 117 -0.31 2.35 -3.33
N SER A 118 0.79 1.80 -3.82
CA SER A 118 0.72 0.65 -4.74
C SER A 118 0.49 -0.66 -3.99
N LEU A 119 1.32 -0.97 -2.99
CA LEU A 119 1.25 -2.17 -2.16
C LEU A 119 1.27 -1.74 -0.69
N GLU A 120 0.11 -1.77 -0.05
CA GLU A 120 -0.12 -1.16 1.26
C GLU A 120 -0.53 -2.17 2.32
N ILE A 121 -0.05 -1.97 3.54
CA ILE A 121 -0.60 -2.55 4.77
C ILE A 121 -0.98 -1.41 5.70
N GLY A 122 -2.26 -1.17 5.84
CA GLY A 122 -2.79 -0.03 6.60
C GLY A 122 -3.72 0.87 5.74
N ALA A 123 -3.97 2.11 6.13
CA ALA A 123 -3.59 2.71 7.43
C ALA A 123 -4.26 2.03 8.64
N GLU A 124 -5.42 1.41 8.45
CA GLU A 124 -6.15 0.73 9.51
C GLU A 124 -5.49 -0.59 9.87
N THR A 125 -4.86 -0.63 11.03
CA THR A 125 -4.11 -1.78 11.56
C THR A 125 -4.64 -2.21 12.92
N CYS A 126 -5.96 -2.23 13.05
CA CYS A 126 -6.66 -2.53 14.30
C CYS A 126 -6.91 -4.04 14.45
N ALA A 127 -5.82 -4.81 14.60
CA ALA A 127 -5.81 -6.25 14.87
C ALA A 127 -4.75 -6.57 15.93
N ASP A 128 -4.72 -7.79 16.46
CA ASP A 128 -3.61 -8.22 17.32
C ASP A 128 -2.34 -8.40 16.48
N GLU A 129 -2.46 -9.08 15.33
CA GLU A 129 -1.37 -9.32 14.39
C GLU A 129 -1.85 -9.20 12.93
N MET A 130 -0.95 -8.72 12.07
CA MET A 130 -1.06 -8.76 10.61
C MET A 130 0.24 -9.39 10.10
N ARG A 131 0.18 -10.62 9.57
CA ARG A 131 1.40 -11.40 9.32
C ARG A 131 1.32 -12.32 8.12
N HIS A 132 2.50 -12.82 7.70
CA HIS A 132 2.63 -13.71 6.54
C HIS A 132 1.99 -13.14 5.28
N ILE A 133 2.24 -11.83 5.06
CA ILE A 133 1.76 -11.08 3.89
C ILE A 133 2.89 -11.03 2.87
N ARG A 134 2.61 -11.42 1.64
CA ARG A 134 3.62 -11.52 0.59
C ARG A 134 3.15 -10.83 -0.69
N PHE A 135 4.02 -10.00 -1.22
CA PHE A 135 3.88 -9.39 -2.54
C PHE A 135 5.05 -9.90 -3.39
N THR A 136 4.76 -10.66 -4.46
CA THR A 136 5.83 -11.33 -5.20
C THR A 136 5.62 -11.30 -6.70
N ASN A 137 6.74 -11.22 -7.46
CA ASN A 137 6.69 -11.28 -8.92
C ASN A 137 5.77 -10.22 -9.56
N CYS A 138 5.71 -9.02 -9.01
CA CYS A 138 4.83 -7.95 -9.47
C CYS A 138 5.61 -6.87 -10.23
N ASP A 139 4.89 -6.14 -11.05
CA ASP A 139 5.36 -4.93 -11.71
C ASP A 139 4.56 -3.72 -11.17
N VAL A 140 5.25 -2.76 -10.58
CA VAL A 140 4.68 -1.46 -10.22
C VAL A 140 5.15 -0.45 -11.24
N ILE A 141 4.24 0.00 -12.08
CA ILE A 141 4.56 0.88 -13.21
C ILE A 141 3.99 2.28 -13.00
N HIS A 142 4.64 3.28 -13.57
CA HIS A 142 4.22 4.70 -13.51
C HIS A 142 3.91 5.18 -12.10
N SER A 143 4.70 4.74 -11.12
CA SER A 143 4.43 5.07 -9.72
C SER A 143 4.51 6.58 -9.48
N THR A 144 3.45 7.14 -8.94
CA THR A 144 3.34 8.54 -8.54
C THR A 144 3.06 8.69 -7.04
N GLY A 145 2.68 7.61 -6.38
CA GLY A 145 2.53 7.50 -4.93
C GLY A 145 3.57 6.60 -4.29
N VAL A 146 3.35 6.16 -3.07
CA VAL A 146 4.25 5.26 -2.34
C VAL A 146 4.16 3.84 -2.91
N VAL A 147 5.31 3.20 -3.16
CA VAL A 147 5.34 1.85 -3.73
C VAL A 147 5.10 0.78 -2.67
N PHE A 148 5.98 0.69 -1.67
CA PHE A 148 5.88 -0.26 -0.57
C PHE A 148 5.58 0.49 0.72
N SER A 149 4.39 0.31 1.25
CA SER A 149 3.94 1.03 2.42
C SER A 149 3.45 0.10 3.53
N ILE A 150 3.87 0.39 4.75
CA ILE A 150 3.24 -0.11 5.98
C ILE A 150 2.95 1.11 6.85
N HIS A 151 1.69 1.50 6.85
CA HIS A 151 1.21 2.66 7.60
C HIS A 151 0.45 2.18 8.84
N ASN A 152 1.18 2.00 9.94
CA ASN A 152 0.62 1.46 11.17
C ASN A 152 0.14 2.58 12.09
N VAL A 153 -1.17 2.80 12.14
CA VAL A 153 -1.77 3.87 12.97
C VAL A 153 -2.53 3.35 14.19
N HIS A 154 -2.66 2.03 14.33
CA HIS A 154 -3.32 1.39 15.48
C HIS A 154 -2.36 0.46 16.22
N HIS A 155 -2.90 -0.50 16.99
CA HIS A 155 -2.12 -1.36 17.87
C HIS A 155 -1.60 -2.66 17.22
N GLY A 156 -1.89 -2.89 15.96
CA GLY A 156 -1.51 -4.12 15.27
C GLY A 156 0.01 -4.33 15.22
N HIS A 157 0.44 -5.55 15.48
CA HIS A 157 1.80 -5.96 15.17
C HIS A 157 1.85 -6.45 13.73
N VAL A 158 2.44 -5.65 12.85
CA VAL A 158 2.67 -6.01 11.44
C VAL A 158 4.02 -6.69 11.33
N HIS A 159 4.06 -7.97 10.94
CA HIS A 159 5.31 -8.71 10.87
C HIS A 159 5.30 -9.87 9.87
N HIS A 160 6.50 -10.40 9.56
CA HIS A 160 6.70 -11.44 8.57
C HIS A 160 6.08 -11.05 7.22
N VAL A 161 6.48 -9.88 6.73
CA VAL A 161 6.06 -9.35 5.41
C VAL A 161 7.20 -9.50 4.43
N LEU A 162 6.89 -9.97 3.23
CA LEU A 162 7.86 -10.18 2.15
C LEU A 162 7.44 -9.43 0.88
N TYR A 163 8.34 -8.61 0.37
CA TYR A 163 8.30 -8.06 -0.98
C TYR A 163 9.45 -8.71 -1.78
N ASP A 164 9.14 -9.52 -2.78
CA ASP A 164 10.16 -10.28 -3.52
C ASP A 164 9.95 -10.24 -5.03
N ASN A 165 11.06 -10.09 -5.76
CA ASN A 165 11.09 -10.06 -7.22
C ASN A 165 10.08 -9.07 -7.80
N ILE A 166 10.19 -7.80 -7.42
CA ILE A 166 9.31 -6.72 -7.87
C ILE A 166 10.10 -5.73 -8.71
N ARG A 167 9.56 -5.41 -9.88
CA ARG A 167 10.07 -4.33 -10.73
C ARG A 167 9.26 -3.07 -10.49
N VAL A 168 9.96 -1.97 -10.28
CA VAL A 168 9.36 -0.65 -10.02
C VAL A 168 9.83 0.34 -11.07
N GLU A 169 8.89 0.96 -11.75
CA GLU A 169 9.16 1.98 -12.75
C GLU A 169 8.56 3.33 -12.32
N TYR A 170 9.42 4.31 -12.16
CA TYR A 170 9.03 5.70 -11.99
C TYR A 170 9.11 6.39 -13.34
N ASP A 171 7.96 6.85 -13.85
CA ASP A 171 7.88 7.55 -15.13
C ASP A 171 7.94 9.06 -14.90
N GLU A 172 9.03 9.69 -15.34
CA GLU A 172 9.20 11.15 -15.30
C GLU A 172 8.16 11.91 -16.16
N ARG A 173 7.45 11.20 -17.03
CA ARG A 173 6.40 11.76 -17.88
C ARG A 173 5.01 11.52 -17.33
N ALA A 174 4.88 10.69 -16.28
CA ALA A 174 3.60 10.54 -15.62
C ALA A 174 3.19 11.88 -14.99
N PRO A 175 1.92 12.26 -15.10
CA PRO A 175 1.46 13.45 -14.40
C PRO A 175 1.71 13.24 -12.91
N TYR A 176 2.32 14.22 -12.26
CA TYR A 176 2.50 14.19 -10.82
C TYR A 176 1.15 14.06 -10.14
N PRO A 177 1.08 13.29 -9.04
CA PRO A 177 -0.13 13.19 -8.28
C PRO A 177 -0.53 14.57 -7.78
N GLN A 178 -1.80 14.88 -7.87
CA GLN A 178 -2.33 16.07 -7.28
C GLN A 178 -2.46 15.85 -5.79
N LEU A 179 -1.79 16.68 -4.98
CA LEU A 179 -2.08 16.73 -3.56
C LEU A 179 -3.54 17.14 -3.39
N GLN A 180 -4.26 16.37 -2.61
CA GLN A 180 -5.62 16.72 -2.23
C GLN A 180 -5.57 17.70 -1.04
N PRO A 181 -5.97 18.94 -1.21
CA PRO A 181 -6.08 19.83 -0.09
C PRO A 181 -7.34 19.50 0.74
N ASP A 182 -7.28 19.77 2.03
CA ASP A 182 -8.44 19.69 2.93
C ASP A 182 -9.52 20.73 2.59
N ASP A 183 -9.20 21.70 1.74
CA ASP A 183 -10.14 22.66 1.20
C ASP A 183 -10.27 22.53 -0.33
N GLU A 184 -11.47 22.80 -0.82
CA GLU A 184 -11.85 22.67 -2.23
C GLU A 184 -11.09 23.56 -3.21
N ALA A 185 -10.29 24.48 -2.77
CA ALA A 185 -9.83 25.60 -3.60
C ALA A 185 -8.51 25.33 -4.32
N SER A 186 -7.74 24.30 -3.97
CA SER A 186 -6.39 24.18 -4.50
C SER A 186 -5.89 22.74 -4.64
N PHE A 187 -5.91 22.21 -5.84
CA PHE A 187 -5.03 21.11 -6.18
C PHE A 187 -3.59 21.62 -6.15
N ARG A 188 -2.75 20.98 -5.33
CA ARG A 188 -1.32 21.26 -5.34
C ARG A 188 -0.61 20.14 -6.10
N MET A 189 0.18 20.56 -7.05
CA MET A 189 1.13 19.63 -7.68
C MET A 189 2.35 19.49 -6.76
N TYR A 190 2.94 18.30 -6.74
CA TYR A 190 4.25 18.13 -6.15
C TYR A 190 5.30 18.94 -6.95
N PRO A 191 6.41 19.36 -6.34
CA PRO A 191 7.53 19.98 -7.07
C PRO A 191 8.02 19.09 -8.22
N ASP A 192 8.58 19.69 -9.26
CA ASP A 192 9.08 18.97 -10.45
C ASP A 192 10.18 17.93 -10.13
N ASP A 193 10.88 18.08 -9.02
CA ASP A 193 11.91 17.15 -8.54
C ASP A 193 11.38 16.08 -7.57
N HIS A 194 10.08 16.09 -7.27
CA HIS A 194 9.48 15.11 -6.39
C HIS A 194 9.64 13.69 -6.94
N LEU A 195 10.09 12.78 -6.06
CA LEU A 195 10.02 11.34 -6.28
C LEU A 195 9.20 10.73 -5.13
N PRO A 196 8.20 9.93 -5.46
CA PRO A 196 7.43 9.21 -4.44
C PRO A 196 8.31 8.23 -3.67
N TYR A 197 7.93 7.88 -2.45
CA TYR A 197 8.66 6.92 -1.66
C TYR A 197 8.69 5.53 -2.30
N LEU A 198 9.88 4.93 -2.36
CA LEU A 198 10.00 3.50 -2.67
C LEU A 198 9.51 2.66 -1.50
N ILE A 199 9.99 2.98 -0.30
CA ILE A 199 9.62 2.29 0.93
C ILE A 199 9.22 3.34 1.98
N ASN A 200 8.07 3.12 2.62
CA ASN A 200 7.62 3.95 3.73
C ASN A 200 7.02 3.06 4.82
N LEU A 201 7.81 2.75 5.86
CA LEU A 201 7.37 1.99 7.03
C LEU A 201 7.22 2.95 8.20
N VAL A 202 5.98 3.21 8.62
CA VAL A 202 5.71 4.24 9.61
C VAL A 202 4.72 3.78 10.67
N ILE A 203 5.04 4.07 11.94
CA ILE A 203 4.14 3.93 13.08
C ILE A 203 3.84 5.33 13.57
N GLN A 204 2.58 5.74 13.48
CA GLN A 204 2.21 7.11 13.85
C GLN A 204 0.83 7.20 14.49
N ASN A 205 0.59 8.34 15.12
CA ASN A 205 -0.75 8.75 15.53
C ASN A 205 -1.35 9.62 14.43
N HIS A 206 -2.29 9.08 13.69
CA HIS A 206 -2.96 9.82 12.63
C HIS A 206 -4.32 10.32 13.13
N HIS A 207 -4.52 11.63 13.15
CA HIS A 207 -5.68 12.25 13.78
C HIS A 207 -7.04 11.84 13.19
N GLU A 208 -7.07 11.47 11.92
CA GLU A 208 -8.30 11.03 11.24
C GLU A 208 -8.63 9.56 11.46
N TYR A 209 -7.59 8.70 11.52
CA TYR A 209 -7.77 7.24 11.55
C TYR A 209 -7.53 6.63 12.92
N SER A 210 -6.65 7.24 13.72
CA SER A 210 -6.25 6.68 15.01
C SER A 210 -7.17 7.09 16.15
N GLY A 211 -8.42 6.72 16.13
CA GLY A 211 -9.31 6.94 17.29
C GLY A 211 -8.83 6.29 18.60
N GLN A 212 -7.69 5.57 18.57
CA GLN A 212 -7.11 4.82 19.69
C GLN A 212 -5.79 5.44 20.16
N THR A 213 -5.52 5.27 21.45
CA THR A 213 -4.27 5.71 22.08
C THR A 213 -3.14 4.70 21.98
N LYS A 214 -3.44 3.44 21.66
CA LYS A 214 -2.44 2.37 21.52
C LYS A 214 -1.78 2.39 20.14
N ARG A 215 -0.47 2.10 20.10
CA ARG A 215 0.30 1.90 18.87
C ARG A 215 0.74 0.46 18.76
N GLY A 216 1.04 0.04 17.55
CA GLY A 216 1.54 -1.29 17.24
C GLY A 216 3.05 -1.30 17.01
N ARG A 217 3.50 -2.34 16.32
CA ARG A 217 4.90 -2.53 15.93
C ARG A 217 4.99 -2.98 14.48
N ILE A 218 6.14 -2.74 13.88
CA ILE A 218 6.49 -3.26 12.56
C ILE A 218 7.79 -4.02 12.72
N SER A 219 7.82 -5.33 12.39
CA SER A 219 9.04 -6.12 12.46
C SER A 219 9.12 -7.21 11.41
N ASP A 220 10.32 -7.74 11.20
CA ASP A 220 10.55 -8.89 10.33
C ASP A 220 10.03 -8.65 8.90
N ILE A 221 10.49 -7.56 8.30
CA ILE A 221 10.12 -7.13 6.95
C ILE A 221 11.29 -7.42 6.00
N ALA A 222 11.02 -8.10 4.91
CA ALA A 222 12.02 -8.41 3.90
C ALA A 222 11.69 -7.80 2.53
N PHE A 223 12.67 -7.11 1.95
CA PHE A 223 12.67 -6.67 0.56
C PHE A 223 13.76 -7.45 -0.17
N GLN A 224 13.38 -8.24 -1.18
CA GLN A 224 14.29 -9.09 -1.91
C GLN A 224 14.14 -8.89 -3.40
N ASN A 225 15.27 -8.83 -4.12
CA ASN A 225 15.28 -8.78 -5.58
C ASN A 225 14.41 -7.64 -6.17
N ILE A 226 14.54 -6.43 -5.61
CA ILE A 226 13.79 -5.26 -6.06
C ILE A 226 14.58 -4.52 -7.13
N GLN A 227 13.97 -4.32 -8.29
CA GLN A 227 14.58 -3.64 -9.43
C GLN A 227 13.87 -2.30 -9.66
N VAL A 228 14.57 -1.22 -9.49
CA VAL A 228 14.02 0.15 -9.61
C VAL A 228 14.57 0.81 -10.88
N THR A 229 13.67 1.37 -11.68
CA THR A 229 13.99 2.27 -12.79
C THR A 229 13.51 3.67 -12.44
N ALA A 230 14.44 4.60 -12.22
CA ALA A 230 14.14 5.98 -11.84
C ALA A 230 15.32 6.91 -12.19
N ARG A 231 15.08 8.22 -12.24
CA ARG A 231 16.13 9.23 -12.47
C ARG A 231 17.17 9.32 -11.34
N ALA A 232 16.73 9.01 -10.12
CA ALA A 232 17.54 8.99 -8.91
C ALA A 232 17.00 7.95 -7.94
N MET A 233 17.73 7.66 -6.85
CA MET A 233 17.21 6.79 -5.79
C MET A 233 15.96 7.41 -5.16
N PRO A 234 14.80 6.75 -5.23
CA PRO A 234 13.60 7.25 -4.58
C PRO A 234 13.75 7.23 -3.07
N PRO A 235 13.07 8.12 -2.33
CA PRO A 235 13.19 8.19 -0.89
C PRO A 235 12.74 6.88 -0.21
N VAL A 236 13.41 6.54 0.89
CA VAL A 236 13.13 5.41 1.77
C VAL A 236 13.00 5.95 3.19
N ASN A 237 11.94 5.57 3.90
CA ASN A 237 11.67 6.03 5.25
C ASN A 237 11.29 4.90 6.20
N PHE A 238 11.90 4.91 7.38
CA PHE A 238 11.57 4.07 8.51
C PHE A 238 11.33 4.95 9.74
N THR A 239 10.14 4.89 10.30
CA THR A 239 9.76 5.75 11.43
C THR A 239 9.00 4.95 12.47
N GLY A 240 9.67 4.61 13.57
CA GLY A 240 9.01 4.08 14.77
C GLY A 240 8.35 5.21 15.58
N TYR A 241 7.51 4.87 16.54
CA TYR A 241 6.73 5.84 17.30
C TYR A 241 7.39 6.21 18.64
N ASP A 242 7.82 5.22 19.40
CA ASP A 242 8.52 5.36 20.70
C ASP A 242 9.36 4.11 20.99
N ALA A 243 9.89 4.00 22.22
CA ALA A 243 10.78 2.91 22.62
C ALA A 243 10.11 1.53 22.60
N ASP A 244 8.80 1.46 22.76
CA ASP A 244 8.02 0.21 22.79
C ASP A 244 7.38 -0.11 21.43
N HIS A 245 7.27 0.87 20.55
CA HIS A 245 6.58 0.79 19.26
C HIS A 245 7.56 1.13 18.13
N LYS A 246 8.39 0.15 17.80
CA LYS A 246 9.52 0.29 16.87
C LYS A 246 9.26 -0.29 15.51
N VAL A 247 10.04 0.19 14.53
CA VAL A 247 10.31 -0.50 13.28
C VAL A 247 11.62 -1.27 13.44
N SER A 248 11.61 -2.60 13.31
CA SER A 248 12.78 -3.42 13.59
C SER A 248 12.91 -4.62 12.64
N HIS A 249 14.14 -5.18 12.56
CA HIS A 249 14.43 -6.38 11.77
C HIS A 249 13.97 -6.22 10.31
N VAL A 250 14.40 -5.15 9.64
CA VAL A 250 14.14 -4.93 8.22
C VAL A 250 15.35 -5.34 7.41
N ARG A 251 15.15 -6.24 6.46
CA ARG A 251 16.23 -6.73 5.59
C ARG A 251 15.97 -6.37 4.14
N ILE A 252 16.94 -5.72 3.51
CA ILE A 252 16.91 -5.34 2.09
C ILE A 252 18.04 -6.08 1.38
N SER A 253 17.71 -6.92 0.40
CA SER A 253 18.69 -7.69 -0.36
C SER A 253 18.37 -7.68 -1.86
N GLY A 254 19.41 -7.57 -2.69
CA GLY A 254 19.22 -7.58 -4.14
C GLY A 254 18.45 -6.36 -4.67
N LEU A 255 18.52 -5.22 -3.99
CA LEU A 255 17.99 -3.95 -4.50
C LEU A 255 18.91 -3.38 -5.58
N SER A 256 18.34 -2.92 -6.68
CA SER A 256 19.09 -2.24 -7.74
C SER A 256 18.36 -1.01 -8.27
N LEU A 257 19.13 0.01 -8.65
CA LEU A 257 18.66 1.19 -9.36
C LEU A 257 19.27 1.23 -10.74
N ASN A 258 18.45 1.20 -11.79
CA ASN A 258 18.88 1.19 -13.20
C ASN A 258 19.93 0.10 -13.49
N GLY A 259 19.76 -1.08 -12.88
CA GLY A 259 20.66 -2.22 -12.98
C GLY A 259 21.92 -2.14 -12.10
N MET A 260 22.13 -1.05 -11.36
CA MET A 260 23.25 -0.90 -10.44
C MET A 260 22.84 -1.35 -9.03
N PRO A 261 23.56 -2.30 -8.40
CA PRO A 261 23.23 -2.76 -7.06
C PRO A 261 23.34 -1.65 -5.99
N ILE A 262 22.40 -1.62 -5.06
CA ILE A 262 22.40 -0.79 -3.87
C ILE A 262 22.72 -1.70 -2.67
N GLN A 263 23.94 -1.58 -2.14
CA GLN A 263 24.48 -2.52 -1.14
C GLN A 263 24.93 -1.86 0.16
N THR A 264 24.75 -0.54 0.28
CA THR A 264 25.16 0.19 1.50
C THR A 264 24.06 1.11 1.97
N SER A 265 24.08 1.40 3.27
CA SER A 265 23.15 2.35 3.89
C SER A 265 23.29 3.76 3.31
N GLU A 266 24.51 4.16 2.94
CA GLU A 266 24.77 5.45 2.30
C GLU A 266 24.13 5.53 0.91
N ALA A 267 24.20 4.45 0.12
CA ALA A 267 23.61 4.40 -1.21
C ALA A 267 22.05 4.35 -1.15
N LEU A 268 21.50 3.69 -0.15
CA LEU A 268 20.05 3.67 0.09
C LEU A 268 19.56 5.03 0.58
N ALA A 269 20.37 5.76 1.34
CA ALA A 269 20.06 7.06 1.94
C ALA A 269 18.71 7.08 2.70
N ALA A 270 18.39 6.00 3.42
CA ALA A 270 17.13 5.87 4.15
C ALA A 270 17.05 6.88 5.30
N GLN A 271 15.91 7.52 5.43
CA GLN A 271 15.56 8.30 6.60
C GLN A 271 15.15 7.37 7.73
N GLN A 272 15.72 7.56 8.91
CA GLN A 272 15.40 6.74 10.08
C GLN A 272 15.33 7.62 11.33
N ASN A 273 14.35 7.38 12.20
CA ASN A 273 14.33 7.98 13.52
C ASN A 273 14.97 7.06 14.57
N VAL A 274 15.10 7.54 15.79
CA VAL A 274 15.74 6.80 16.91
C VAL A 274 14.99 5.56 17.39
N PHE A 275 13.80 5.32 16.87
CA PHE A 275 12.95 4.17 17.20
C PHE A 275 12.97 3.10 16.09
N CYS A 276 14.04 3.07 15.31
CA CYS A 276 14.33 2.03 14.34
C CYS A 276 15.55 1.23 14.78
N GLU A 277 15.51 -0.09 14.63
CA GLU A 277 16.63 -0.98 14.97
C GLU A 277 16.74 -2.14 14.00
N ASP A 278 17.97 -2.67 13.84
CA ASP A 278 18.27 -3.82 13.00
C ASP A 278 17.76 -3.67 11.54
N ILE A 279 18.13 -2.57 10.90
CA ILE A 279 17.86 -2.31 9.48
C ILE A 279 19.12 -2.71 8.69
N GLU A 280 19.02 -3.80 7.94
CA GLU A 280 20.14 -4.40 7.22
C GLU A 280 20.01 -4.26 5.70
N ILE A 281 21.11 -3.93 5.04
CA ILE A 281 21.27 -3.96 3.59
C ILE A 281 22.37 -4.96 3.26
N VAL A 282 22.05 -5.93 2.41
CA VAL A 282 22.97 -7.04 2.05
C VAL A 282 22.96 -7.33 0.56
#